data_b6ff38de21b5c561b20c4bcb03aa0c29
#
_entry.id   b6ff38de21b5c561b20c4bcb03aa0c29
#
_cell.length_a   1.000
_cell.length_b   1.000
_cell.length_c   1.000
_cell.angle_alpha   90.00
_cell.angle_beta   90.00
_cell.angle_gamma   90.00
#
_symmetry.space_group_name_H-M   'P 1'
#
loop_
_entity.id
_entity.type
_entity.pdbx_description
1 polymer ?
#
loop_
_entity_poly.entity_id
_entity_poly.type
_entity_poly.pdbx_seq_one_letter_code
_entity_poly.pdbx_strand_id
1 'polypeptide(L)'
;MVCMLYFLDEKSTGSWADRTLGLLNYSNNPQKVQSLLRRLFILATSKIKIPGCRVVPLPLFEALDGKETADYVQRVEPSASGGEKMASLLVTMLQRELQHEVASPLAMTRH
;
A
#
# COMPACT_ATOMS: atom_id res chain seq x y z
N MET A 1 11.38 2.61 -4.80
CA MET A 1 10.35 2.34 -3.78
C MET A 1 9.91 0.89 -3.84
N VAL A 2 9.54 0.31 -2.70
CA VAL A 2 8.98 -1.04 -2.61
C VAL A 2 7.55 -0.92 -2.08
N CYS A 3 6.58 -1.34 -2.91
CA CYS A 3 5.16 -1.21 -2.56
C CYS A 3 4.70 -2.42 -1.75
N MET A 4 4.00 -2.17 -0.65
CA MET A 4 3.19 -3.17 0.03
C MET A 4 1.82 -3.27 -0.65
N LEU A 5 1.16 -4.40 -0.53
CA LEU A 5 -0.18 -4.59 -1.06
C LEU A 5 -1.18 -3.62 -0.40
N TYR A 6 -2.14 -3.17 -1.18
CA TYR A 6 -3.30 -2.45 -0.65
C TYR A 6 -4.35 -3.43 -0.12
N PHE A 7 -5.29 -2.93 0.67
CA PHE A 7 -6.40 -3.76 1.15
C PHE A 7 -7.48 -3.84 0.08
N LEU A 8 -8.11 -4.99 0.00
CA LEU A 8 -9.20 -5.24 -0.94
C LEU A 8 -10.52 -4.67 -0.38
N ASP A 9 -11.49 -4.42 -1.28
CA ASP A 9 -12.82 -3.96 -0.88
C ASP A 9 -13.45 -4.95 0.10
N GLU A 10 -13.86 -4.46 1.25
CA GLU A 10 -14.49 -5.27 2.30
C GLU A 10 -15.89 -5.74 1.90
N LYS A 11 -16.53 -5.05 0.99
CA LYS A 11 -17.91 -5.35 0.59
C LYS A 11 -17.99 -6.33 -0.56
N SER A 12 -18.86 -7.32 -0.41
CA SER A 12 -19.23 -8.22 -1.51
C SER A 12 -20.06 -7.45 -2.53
N THR A 13 -19.69 -7.53 -3.80
CA THR A 13 -20.33 -6.77 -4.88
C THR A 13 -20.87 -7.67 -6.00
N GLY A 14 -20.95 -8.98 -5.76
CA GLY A 14 -21.33 -9.96 -6.80
C GLY A 14 -20.24 -10.19 -7.84
N SER A 15 -18.99 -9.80 -7.53
CA SER A 15 -17.88 -9.96 -8.46
C SER A 15 -17.31 -11.39 -8.45
N TRP A 16 -16.47 -11.70 -9.43
CA TRP A 16 -15.76 -12.98 -9.50
C TRP A 16 -14.87 -13.23 -8.26
N ALA A 17 -14.41 -12.17 -7.62
CA ALA A 17 -13.53 -12.26 -6.47
C ALA A 17 -14.27 -12.71 -5.20
N ASP A 18 -15.60 -12.60 -5.14
CA ASP A 18 -16.37 -12.90 -3.94
C ASP A 18 -16.17 -14.34 -3.46
N ARG A 19 -16.06 -15.28 -4.39
CA ARG A 19 -15.86 -16.69 -4.05
C ARG A 19 -14.51 -16.92 -3.38
N THR A 20 -13.45 -16.37 -3.96
CA THR A 20 -12.09 -16.49 -3.42
C THR A 20 -11.95 -15.79 -2.07
N LEU A 21 -12.48 -14.58 -1.96
CA LEU A 21 -12.45 -13.80 -0.73
C LEU A 21 -13.35 -14.42 0.35
N GLY A 22 -14.43 -15.10 -0.05
CA GLY A 22 -15.27 -15.87 0.86
C GLY A 22 -14.52 -17.04 1.50
N LEU A 23 -13.64 -17.71 0.75
CA LEU A 23 -12.79 -18.78 1.30
C LEU A 23 -11.82 -18.25 2.37
N LEU A 24 -11.39 -17.01 2.26
CA LEU A 24 -10.56 -16.34 3.26
C LEU A 24 -11.38 -15.67 4.38
N ASN A 25 -12.71 -15.80 4.33
CA ASN A 25 -13.65 -15.14 5.25
C ASN A 25 -13.45 -13.62 5.30
N TYR A 26 -13.00 -13.02 4.21
CA TYR A 26 -12.65 -11.60 4.16
C TYR A 26 -13.85 -10.68 4.35
N SER A 27 -15.00 -11.04 3.78
CA SER A 27 -16.21 -10.21 3.88
C SER A 27 -16.75 -10.12 5.31
N ASN A 28 -16.59 -11.20 6.10
CA ASN A 28 -17.06 -11.24 7.49
C ASN A 28 -16.02 -10.75 8.49
N ASN A 29 -14.74 -10.94 8.18
CA ASN A 29 -13.64 -10.53 9.06
C ASN A 29 -12.45 -10.01 8.23
N PRO A 30 -12.60 -8.83 7.60
CA PRO A 30 -11.52 -8.26 6.79
C PRO A 30 -10.28 -7.92 7.62
N GLN A 31 -10.44 -7.63 8.91
CA GLN A 31 -9.34 -7.24 9.79
C GLN A 31 -8.28 -8.31 9.93
N LYS A 32 -8.65 -9.58 9.80
CA LYS A 32 -7.68 -10.68 9.90
C LYS A 32 -6.61 -10.60 8.81
N VAL A 33 -7.03 -10.47 7.56
CA VAL A 33 -6.10 -10.34 6.42
C VAL A 33 -5.38 -8.99 6.46
N GLN A 34 -6.10 -7.93 6.77
CA GLN A 34 -5.52 -6.58 6.86
C GLN A 34 -4.45 -6.49 7.93
N SER A 35 -4.69 -7.07 9.10
CA SER A 35 -3.69 -7.11 10.19
C SER A 35 -2.46 -7.90 9.79
N LEU A 36 -2.65 -9.01 9.07
CA LEU A 36 -1.53 -9.80 8.54
C LEU A 36 -0.69 -8.96 7.57
N LEU A 37 -1.32 -8.25 6.65
CA LEU A 37 -0.60 -7.39 5.70
C LEU A 37 0.15 -6.26 6.39
N ARG A 38 -0.43 -5.63 7.42
CA ARG A 38 0.27 -4.61 8.21
C ARG A 38 1.49 -5.20 8.92
N ARG A 39 1.36 -6.38 9.49
CA ARG A 39 2.50 -7.05 10.16
C ARG A 39 3.59 -7.42 9.17
N LEU A 40 3.23 -7.91 8.00
CA LEU A 40 4.20 -8.21 6.94
C LEU A 40 4.93 -6.94 6.48
N PHE A 41 4.22 -5.82 6.40
CA PHE A 41 4.87 -4.54 6.10
C PHE A 41 5.93 -4.19 7.14
N ILE A 42 5.58 -4.28 8.41
CA ILE A 42 6.50 -3.93 9.52
C ILE A 42 7.66 -4.91 9.62
N LEU A 43 7.39 -6.21 9.50
CA LEU A 43 8.37 -7.27 9.76
C LEU A 43 9.24 -7.61 8.55
N ALA A 44 8.77 -7.33 7.35
CA ALA A 44 9.45 -7.70 6.12
C ALA A 44 9.69 -6.51 5.19
N THR A 45 8.65 -5.91 4.65
CA THR A 45 8.77 -4.86 3.63
C THR A 45 9.60 -3.67 4.12
N SER A 46 9.37 -3.20 5.34
CA SER A 46 10.11 -2.07 5.92
C SER A 46 11.57 -2.41 6.26
N LYS A 47 11.92 -3.69 6.25
CA LYS A 47 13.28 -4.17 6.58
C LYS A 47 14.14 -4.44 5.34
N ILE A 48 13.59 -4.29 4.15
CA ILE A 48 14.33 -4.52 2.91
C ILE A 48 15.47 -3.52 2.82
N LYS A 49 16.68 -4.04 2.65
CA LYS A 49 17.90 -3.24 2.43
C LYS A 49 18.64 -3.77 1.22
N ILE A 50 19.04 -2.85 0.35
CA ILE A 50 19.80 -3.18 -0.86
C ILE A 50 21.08 -2.34 -0.80
N PRO A 51 22.28 -2.96 -0.82
CA PRO A 51 23.53 -2.21 -0.81
C PRO A 51 23.60 -1.19 -1.95
N GLY A 52 24.01 0.02 -1.63
CA GLY A 52 24.10 1.11 -2.61
C GLY A 52 22.78 1.76 -3.01
N CYS A 53 21.65 1.28 -2.44
CA CYS A 53 20.32 1.82 -2.74
C CYS A 53 19.62 2.25 -1.47
N ARG A 54 18.92 3.37 -1.55
CA ARG A 54 17.97 3.76 -0.52
C ARG A 54 16.60 3.14 -0.83
N VAL A 55 16.15 2.26 0.03
CA VAL A 55 14.86 1.59 -0.13
C VAL A 55 13.80 2.34 0.66
N VAL A 56 12.74 2.77 -0.02
CA VAL A 56 11.60 3.46 0.58
C VAL A 56 10.39 2.54 0.50
N PRO A 57 9.93 1.97 1.63
CA PRO A 57 8.71 1.16 1.64
C PRO A 57 7.48 2.04 1.48
N LEU A 58 6.54 1.60 0.66
CA LEU A 58 5.30 2.33 0.37
C LEU A 58 4.09 1.50 0.81
N PRO A 59 3.40 1.92 1.91
CA PRO A 59 2.24 1.19 2.41
C PRO A 59 0.98 1.57 1.63
N LEU A 60 0.74 0.92 0.48
CA LEU A 60 -0.42 1.23 -0.37
C LEU A 60 -1.76 1.02 0.35
N PHE A 61 -1.81 0.21 1.41
CA PHE A 61 -3.02 0.06 2.20
C PHE A 61 -3.44 1.33 2.95
N GLU A 62 -2.59 2.32 3.08
CA GLU A 62 -2.97 3.64 3.59
C GLU A 62 -3.76 4.46 2.57
N ALA A 63 -3.55 4.19 1.28
CA ALA A 63 -4.33 4.83 0.20
C ALA A 63 -5.61 4.06 -0.10
N LEU A 64 -5.53 2.74 -0.18
CA LEU A 64 -6.67 1.85 -0.43
C LEU A 64 -6.87 0.96 0.80
N ASP A 65 -7.75 1.40 1.70
CA ASP A 65 -7.97 0.76 2.99
C ASP A 65 -9.12 -0.25 3.02
N GLY A 66 -9.74 -0.52 1.88
CA GLY A 66 -10.85 -1.47 1.75
C GLY A 66 -12.22 -0.92 2.12
N LYS A 67 -12.33 0.33 2.54
CA LYS A 67 -13.57 0.91 3.08
C LYS A 67 -14.47 1.52 2.00
N GLU A 68 -13.89 2.04 0.93
CA GLU A 68 -14.63 2.76 -0.11
C GLU A 68 -14.73 1.91 -1.37
N THR A 69 -15.92 1.35 -1.62
CA THR A 69 -16.14 0.47 -2.78
C THR A 69 -15.87 1.18 -4.12
N ALA A 70 -16.10 2.49 -4.19
CA ALA A 70 -15.85 3.26 -5.41
C ALA A 70 -14.36 3.28 -5.83
N ASP A 71 -13.46 2.98 -4.92
CA ASP A 71 -12.02 2.91 -5.20
C ASP A 71 -11.60 1.62 -5.90
N TYR A 72 -12.52 0.67 -6.09
CA TYR A 72 -12.21 -0.67 -6.60
C TYR A 72 -13.08 -1.04 -7.80
N VAL A 73 -12.50 -1.91 -8.65
CA VAL A 73 -13.22 -2.66 -9.66
C VAL A 73 -13.21 -4.11 -9.23
N GLN A 74 -14.38 -4.70 -9.09
CA GLN A 74 -14.57 -6.09 -8.69
C GLN A 74 -13.77 -6.50 -7.42
N ARG A 75 -13.70 -5.59 -6.46
CA ARG A 75 -13.07 -5.75 -5.14
C ARG A 75 -11.53 -5.81 -5.14
N VAL A 76 -10.89 -6.06 -6.26
CA VAL A 76 -9.47 -6.37 -6.33
C VAL A 76 -8.67 -5.29 -7.06
N GLU A 77 -9.17 -4.80 -8.17
CA GLU A 77 -8.46 -3.83 -9.00
C GLU A 77 -8.77 -2.40 -8.56
N PRO A 78 -7.82 -1.48 -8.61
CA PRO A 78 -8.13 -0.07 -8.36
C PRO A 78 -8.99 0.50 -9.49
N SER A 79 -10.01 1.26 -9.12
CA SER A 79 -10.72 2.11 -10.07
C SER A 79 -9.88 3.36 -10.39
N ALA A 80 -10.39 4.25 -11.26
CA ALA A 80 -9.74 5.54 -11.50
C ALA A 80 -9.57 6.34 -10.20
N SER A 81 -10.59 6.35 -9.34
CA SER A 81 -10.55 6.98 -8.03
C SER A 81 -9.49 6.34 -7.11
N GLY A 82 -9.46 5.01 -7.06
CA GLY A 82 -8.46 4.28 -6.27
C GLY A 82 -7.04 4.52 -6.78
N GLY A 83 -6.87 4.52 -8.10
CA GLY A 83 -5.57 4.82 -8.72
C GLY A 83 -5.08 6.23 -8.40
N GLU A 84 -5.98 7.20 -8.37
CA GLU A 84 -5.65 8.58 -7.99
C GLU A 84 -5.15 8.66 -6.54
N LYS A 85 -5.80 7.96 -5.63
CA LYS A 85 -5.36 7.90 -4.23
C LYS A 85 -3.98 7.27 -4.09
N MET A 86 -3.72 6.19 -4.83
CA MET A 86 -2.40 5.54 -4.84
C MET A 86 -1.32 6.47 -5.39
N ALA A 87 -1.60 7.16 -6.49
CA ALA A 87 -0.69 8.12 -7.09
C ALA A 87 -0.38 9.28 -6.13
N SER A 88 -1.39 9.78 -5.44
CA SER A 88 -1.23 10.85 -4.45
C SER A 88 -0.32 10.44 -3.29
N LEU A 89 -0.49 9.21 -2.79
CA LEU A 89 0.40 8.67 -1.75
C LEU A 89 1.84 8.56 -2.27
N LEU A 90 2.02 8.04 -3.48
CA LEU A 90 3.34 7.90 -4.09
C LEU A 90 4.04 9.27 -4.22
N VAL A 91 3.33 10.27 -4.73
CA VAL A 91 3.87 11.63 -4.89
C VAL A 91 4.23 12.23 -3.54
N THR A 92 3.36 12.09 -2.55
CA THR A 92 3.63 12.58 -1.19
C THR A 92 4.88 11.96 -0.59
N MET A 93 5.03 10.65 -0.71
CA MET A 93 6.22 9.95 -0.20
C MET A 93 7.48 10.36 -0.94
N LEU A 94 7.41 10.53 -2.25
CA LEU A 94 8.54 10.99 -3.06
C LEU A 94 8.96 12.40 -2.67
N GLN A 95 8.02 13.30 -2.47
CA GLN A 95 8.31 14.67 -2.02
C GLN A 95 9.00 14.70 -0.66
N ARG A 96 8.52 13.89 0.29
CA ARG A 96 9.16 13.76 1.61
C ARG A 96 10.60 13.29 1.51
N GLU A 97 10.86 12.29 0.69
CA GLU A 97 12.19 11.74 0.50
C GLU A 97 13.14 12.76 -0.12
N LEU A 98 12.68 13.51 -1.12
CA LEU A 98 13.48 14.58 -1.76
C LEU A 98 13.78 15.71 -0.78
N GLN A 99 12.80 16.13 0.03
CA GLN A 99 13.01 17.16 1.04
C GLN A 99 13.99 16.71 2.13
N HIS A 100 13.89 15.47 2.57
CA HIS A 100 14.80 14.90 3.56
C HIS A 100 16.24 14.86 3.04
N GLU A 101 16.42 14.50 1.79
CA GLU A 101 17.74 14.46 1.14
C GLU A 101 18.36 15.84 1.03
N VAL A 102 17.58 16.85 0.62
CA VAL A 102 18.03 18.25 0.52
C VAL A 102 18.34 18.83 1.89
N ALA A 103 17.57 18.50 2.91
CA ALA A 103 17.74 19.02 4.27
C ALA A 103 18.89 18.35 5.05
N SER A 104 19.43 17.24 4.56
CA SER A 104 20.51 16.51 5.24
C SER A 104 21.87 17.06 4.85
N PRO A 105 22.65 17.66 5.78
CA PRO A 105 24.01 18.13 5.48
C PRO A 105 24.95 17.01 5.04
N LEU A 106 24.72 15.78 5.52
CA LEU A 106 25.54 14.63 5.16
C LEU A 106 25.32 14.18 3.72
N ALA A 107 24.12 14.34 3.18
CA ALA A 107 23.83 14.00 1.79
C ALA A 107 24.59 14.94 0.83
N MET A 108 24.84 16.17 1.21
CA MET A 108 25.56 17.16 0.40
C MET A 108 27.07 16.97 0.41
N THR A 109 27.61 16.28 1.41
CA THR A 109 29.06 16.08 1.59
C THR A 109 29.53 14.70 1.14
N ARG A 110 28.63 13.80 0.84
CA ARG A 110 28.92 12.45 0.34
C ARG A 110 28.95 12.44 -1.18
N HIS A 111 30.12 12.43 -1.71
CA HIS A 111 30.35 12.28 -3.15
C HIS A 111 31.19 11.05 -3.43
#